data_a5e21051c5a188164d618f0dfde15f9f
#
_entry.id   a5e21051c5a188164d618f0dfde15f9f
#
_cell.length_a   1.000
_cell.length_b   1.000
_cell.length_c   1.000
_cell.angle_alpha   90.00
_cell.angle_beta   90.00
_cell.angle_gamma   90.00
#
_symmetry.space_group_name_H-M   'P 1'
#
loop_
_entity.id
_entity.type
_entity.pdbx_description
1 polymer ?
#
loop_
_entity_poly.entity_id
_entity_poly.type
_entity_poly.pdbx_seq_one_letter_code
_entity_poly.pdbx_strand_id
1 'polypeptide(L)'
;MNRTAPDVFKVRLETTKGNIVIEIHREWSPHGVDHFYNLAQAGYYDDTRFFRVVKDRWAQFGINGDLKISGIWKSRTIPDEPCRMSNTKGMVAYAFAVPNGRATQVFINLRDNSSTLDVEPFTPFGKVVEGMDVVDSLYSGYGENSGGGIRAGKQAPLFDEGNPYLDREFPKLDRIIRAVIIPVFPL
;
A
#
# COMPACT_ATOMS: atom_id res chain seq x y z
N MET A 1 -3.85 12.41 14.18
CA MET A 1 -2.91 11.93 15.21
C MET A 1 -1.53 11.84 14.59
N ASN A 2 -0.50 12.34 15.28
CA ASN A 2 0.90 12.24 14.85
C ASN A 2 1.67 11.45 15.91
N ARG A 3 1.46 10.14 15.96
CA ARG A 3 2.20 9.25 16.85
C ARG A 3 3.46 8.76 16.16
N THR A 4 4.52 8.65 16.93
CA THR A 4 5.74 7.94 16.49
C THR A 4 5.48 6.45 16.56
N ALA A 5 5.77 5.73 15.49
CA ALA A 5 5.64 4.29 15.43
C ALA A 5 6.70 3.58 16.29
N PRO A 6 6.46 2.34 16.72
CA PRO A 6 7.52 1.46 17.21
C PRO A 6 8.63 1.27 16.17
N ASP A 7 9.84 0.96 16.63
CA ASP A 7 10.98 0.73 15.72
C ASP A 7 10.73 -0.44 14.75
N VAL A 8 10.12 -1.50 15.25
CA VAL A 8 9.68 -2.67 14.47
C VAL A 8 8.30 -3.09 14.95
N PHE A 9 7.39 -3.34 14.02
CA PHE A 9 6.08 -3.92 14.30
C PHE A 9 5.58 -4.68 13.07
N LYS A 10 4.52 -5.46 13.25
CA LYS A 10 3.87 -6.18 12.16
C LYS A 10 2.47 -5.64 11.94
N VAL A 11 2.04 -5.66 10.68
CA VAL A 11 0.66 -5.39 10.29
C VAL A 11 0.13 -6.63 9.58
N ARG A 12 -1.00 -7.15 10.05
CA ARG A 12 -1.73 -8.20 9.36
C ARG A 12 -2.82 -7.58 8.50
N LEU A 13 -2.75 -7.82 7.21
CA LEU A 13 -3.82 -7.51 6.27
C LEU A 13 -4.70 -8.75 6.14
N GLU A 14 -5.91 -8.68 6.65
CA GLU A 14 -6.92 -9.72 6.47
C GLU A 14 -7.64 -9.46 5.15
N THR A 15 -7.40 -10.29 4.15
CA THR A 15 -7.88 -10.08 2.79
C THR A 15 -8.87 -11.14 2.33
N THR A 16 -9.54 -10.89 1.22
CA THR A 16 -10.45 -11.85 0.59
C THR A 16 -9.75 -13.12 0.06
N LYS A 17 -8.42 -13.13 -0.01
CA LYS A 17 -7.61 -14.30 -0.40
C LYS A 17 -6.88 -14.95 0.79
N GLY A 18 -6.93 -14.35 1.97
CA GLY A 18 -6.22 -14.80 3.16
C GLY A 18 -5.42 -13.70 3.83
N ASN A 19 -4.62 -14.07 4.81
CA ASN A 19 -3.83 -13.12 5.59
C ASN A 19 -2.46 -12.86 4.95
N ILE A 20 -2.06 -11.59 4.97
CA ILE A 20 -0.73 -11.13 4.60
C ILE A 20 -0.16 -10.44 5.83
N VAL A 21 1.04 -10.82 6.27
CA VAL A 21 1.72 -10.15 7.39
C VAL A 21 2.94 -9.41 6.86
N ILE A 22 2.98 -8.11 7.15
CA ILE A 22 4.07 -7.21 6.77
C ILE A 22 4.81 -6.83 8.05
N GLU A 23 6.13 -7.04 8.06
CA GLU A 23 7.02 -6.54 9.09
C GLU A 23 7.53 -5.16 8.69
N ILE A 24 7.30 -4.18 9.55
CA ILE A 24 7.58 -2.78 9.30
C ILE A 24 8.81 -2.34 10.10
N HIS A 25 9.73 -1.64 9.46
CA HIS A 25 10.98 -1.16 10.03
C HIS A 25 11.08 0.36 9.93
N ARG A 26 10.98 1.04 11.08
CA ARG A 26 10.98 2.50 11.13
C ARG A 26 12.28 3.11 10.59
N GLU A 27 13.42 2.47 10.84
CA GLU A 27 14.72 2.93 10.35
C GLU A 27 14.85 2.98 8.82
N TRP A 28 14.04 2.19 8.10
CA TRP A 28 14.08 2.18 6.63
C TRP A 28 13.44 3.43 6.03
N SER A 29 12.42 3.98 6.68
CA SER A 29 11.68 5.16 6.23
C SER A 29 10.92 5.77 7.41
N PRO A 30 11.56 6.56 8.27
CA PRO A 30 10.93 7.05 9.50
C PRO A 30 9.61 7.79 9.28
N HIS A 31 9.58 8.74 8.33
CA HIS A 31 8.34 9.45 8.01
C HIS A 31 7.28 8.53 7.40
N GLY A 32 7.69 7.67 6.49
CA GLY A 32 6.80 6.69 5.85
C GLY A 32 6.18 5.74 6.86
N VAL A 33 6.97 5.24 7.80
CA VAL A 33 6.50 4.31 8.82
C VAL A 33 5.58 4.98 9.83
N ASP A 34 5.93 6.17 10.33
CA ASP A 34 5.06 6.92 11.25
C ASP A 34 3.71 7.20 10.60
N HIS A 35 3.71 7.61 9.34
CA HIS A 35 2.49 7.88 8.57
C HIS A 35 1.64 6.62 8.39
N PHE A 36 2.25 5.51 7.97
CA PHE A 36 1.59 4.21 7.82
C PHE A 36 1.00 3.71 9.13
N TYR A 37 1.74 3.82 10.23
CA TYR A 37 1.28 3.46 11.57
C TYR A 37 0.01 4.23 11.96
N ASN A 38 0.01 5.55 11.77
CA ASN A 38 -1.15 6.40 12.09
C ASN A 38 -2.35 6.07 11.21
N LEU A 39 -2.16 5.82 9.91
CA LEU A 39 -3.22 5.39 8.99
C LEU A 39 -3.81 4.05 9.41
N ALA A 40 -2.98 3.06 9.71
CA ALA A 40 -3.43 1.73 10.14
C ALA A 40 -4.16 1.79 11.49
N GLN A 41 -3.67 2.56 12.45
CA GLN A 41 -4.33 2.80 13.74
C GLN A 41 -5.71 3.43 13.59
N ALA A 42 -5.88 4.30 12.60
CA ALA A 42 -7.15 4.96 12.32
C ALA A 42 -8.14 4.08 11.51
N GLY A 43 -7.75 2.86 11.15
CA GLY A 43 -8.57 1.99 10.31
C GLY A 43 -8.64 2.41 8.83
N TYR A 44 -7.71 3.24 8.37
CA TYR A 44 -7.75 3.80 7.02
C TYR A 44 -7.76 2.73 5.93
N TYR A 45 -7.00 1.64 6.12
CA TYR A 45 -6.87 0.57 5.11
C TYR A 45 -8.02 -0.45 5.13
N ASP A 46 -8.91 -0.38 6.12
CA ASP A 46 -10.06 -1.26 6.17
C ASP A 46 -10.99 -1.03 4.98
N ASP A 47 -11.43 -2.10 4.35
CA ASP A 47 -12.29 -2.10 3.16
C ASP A 47 -11.69 -1.42 1.92
N THR A 48 -10.37 -1.29 1.84
CA THR A 48 -9.67 -0.82 0.64
C THR A 48 -9.43 -1.97 -0.34
N ARG A 49 -9.47 -1.68 -1.65
CA ARG A 49 -9.25 -2.68 -2.70
C ARG A 49 -7.81 -2.65 -3.16
N PHE A 50 -7.31 -3.83 -3.57
CA PHE A 50 -6.12 -3.93 -4.40
C PHE A 50 -6.50 -3.50 -5.82
N PHE A 51 -6.65 -2.20 -6.01
CA PHE A 51 -7.21 -1.62 -7.23
C PHE A 51 -6.28 -1.69 -8.43
N ARG A 52 -5.00 -1.98 -8.21
CA ARG A 52 -4.00 -2.11 -9.28
C ARG A 52 -3.10 -3.30 -8.99
N VAL A 53 -3.35 -4.42 -9.65
CA VAL A 53 -2.51 -5.63 -9.56
C VAL A 53 -1.97 -5.93 -10.95
N VAL A 54 -0.68 -5.68 -11.15
CA VAL A 54 0.03 -6.02 -12.38
C VAL A 54 0.80 -7.30 -12.12
N LYS A 55 0.37 -8.37 -12.77
CA LYS A 55 0.92 -9.71 -12.54
C LYS A 55 2.44 -9.72 -12.66
N ASP A 56 3.09 -10.38 -11.72
CA ASP A 56 4.55 -10.50 -11.64
C ASP A 56 5.30 -9.16 -11.53
N ARG A 57 4.61 -8.08 -11.14
CA ARG A 57 5.22 -6.77 -10.90
C ARG A 57 4.92 -6.20 -9.54
N TRP A 58 3.66 -5.81 -9.29
CA TRP A 58 3.24 -5.21 -8.02
C TRP A 58 1.75 -5.36 -7.77
N ALA A 59 1.38 -5.27 -6.49
CA ALA A 59 0.01 -5.17 -6.02
C ALA A 59 -0.14 -3.87 -5.21
N GLN A 60 -1.02 -2.98 -5.63
CA GLN A 60 -1.19 -1.64 -5.07
C GLN A 60 -2.56 -1.47 -4.43
N PHE A 61 -2.57 -0.81 -3.28
CA PHE A 61 -3.75 -0.47 -2.50
C PHE A 61 -3.58 0.87 -1.80
N GLY A 62 -4.59 1.34 -1.05
CA GLY A 62 -4.47 2.52 -0.19
C GLY A 62 -5.26 3.74 -0.65
N ILE A 63 -6.23 3.57 -1.56
CA ILE A 63 -7.26 4.58 -1.80
C ILE A 63 -8.48 4.15 -1.00
N ASN A 64 -8.87 4.94 0.00
CA ASN A 64 -10.07 4.65 0.78
C ASN A 64 -11.31 4.96 -0.06
N GLY A 65 -12.23 4.01 -0.12
CA GLY A 65 -13.46 4.15 -0.92
C GLY A 65 -14.54 5.02 -0.31
N ASP A 66 -14.34 5.54 0.89
CA ASP A 66 -15.14 6.62 1.47
C ASP A 66 -14.55 7.97 1.00
N LEU A 67 -15.35 8.75 0.29
CA LEU A 67 -14.90 10.00 -0.34
C LEU A 67 -14.46 11.07 0.66
N LYS A 68 -15.07 11.10 1.85
CA LYS A 68 -14.67 12.03 2.91
C LYS A 68 -13.29 11.68 3.45
N ILE A 69 -13.07 10.39 3.72
CA ILE A 69 -11.80 9.89 4.26
C ILE A 69 -10.69 10.07 3.23
N SER A 70 -10.89 9.63 2.00
CA SER A 70 -9.89 9.78 0.94
C SER A 70 -9.60 11.25 0.62
N GLY A 71 -10.61 12.11 0.64
CA GLY A 71 -10.47 13.55 0.45
C GLY A 71 -9.60 14.24 1.50
N ILE A 72 -9.70 13.82 2.76
CA ILE A 72 -8.87 14.34 3.85
C ILE A 72 -7.41 13.90 3.70
N TRP A 73 -7.18 12.63 3.40
CA TRP A 73 -5.83 12.06 3.47
C TRP A 73 -5.00 12.20 2.20
N LYS A 74 -5.63 12.32 1.03
CA LYS A 74 -4.89 12.40 -0.26
C LYS A 74 -3.93 13.58 -0.37
N SER A 75 -4.17 14.66 0.36
CA SER A 75 -3.33 15.85 0.39
C SER A 75 -2.34 15.88 1.57
N ARG A 76 -2.44 14.92 2.49
CA ARG A 76 -1.52 14.80 3.62
C ARG A 76 -0.28 14.02 3.21
N THR A 77 0.58 14.67 2.46
CA THR A 77 1.80 14.08 1.94
C THR A 77 2.94 14.12 2.95
N ILE A 78 3.92 13.25 2.75
CA ILE A 78 5.14 13.19 3.54
C ILE A 78 6.36 13.47 2.65
N PRO A 79 7.46 14.02 3.23
CA PRO A 79 8.66 14.30 2.45
C PRO A 79 9.32 13.01 1.95
N ASP A 80 10.02 13.11 0.81
CA ASP A 80 10.83 12.02 0.30
C ASP A 80 11.94 11.64 1.27
N GLU A 81 12.30 10.37 1.25
CA GLU A 81 13.34 9.79 2.09
C GLU A 81 14.32 8.98 1.25
N PRO A 82 15.59 8.83 1.67
CA PRO A 82 16.55 8.02 0.94
C PRO A 82 16.09 6.56 0.81
N CYS A 83 16.32 5.94 -0.34
CA CYS A 83 16.07 4.52 -0.56
C CYS A 83 17.15 3.71 0.16
N ARG A 84 16.86 3.19 1.34
CA ARG A 84 17.79 2.44 2.19
C ARG A 84 17.76 0.93 1.93
N MET A 85 16.66 0.44 1.39
CA MET A 85 16.45 -0.99 1.08
C MET A 85 16.03 -1.12 -0.37
N SER A 86 16.45 -2.23 -1.01
CA SER A 86 16.10 -2.51 -2.41
C SER A 86 14.66 -3.03 -2.54
N ASN A 87 14.02 -2.69 -3.66
CA ASN A 87 12.68 -3.14 -4.03
C ASN A 87 12.70 -4.56 -4.60
N THR A 88 13.13 -5.52 -3.78
CA THR A 88 13.08 -6.94 -4.10
C THR A 88 11.70 -7.52 -3.82
N LYS A 89 11.44 -8.77 -4.24
CA LYS A 89 10.15 -9.43 -4.04
C LYS A 89 9.72 -9.40 -2.57
N GLY A 90 8.47 -9.00 -2.31
CA GLY A 90 7.88 -8.91 -0.98
C GLY A 90 8.11 -7.58 -0.26
N MET A 91 8.96 -6.71 -0.77
CA MET A 91 9.19 -5.39 -0.19
C MET A 91 8.01 -4.45 -0.45
N VAL A 92 7.71 -3.61 0.53
CA VAL A 92 6.53 -2.74 0.57
C VAL A 92 6.98 -1.29 0.59
N ALA A 93 6.44 -0.47 -0.31
CA ALA A 93 6.77 0.95 -0.45
C ALA A 93 5.54 1.78 -0.81
N TYR A 94 5.62 3.10 -0.58
CA TYR A 94 4.59 4.02 -1.08
C TYR A 94 4.71 4.24 -2.58
N ALA A 95 3.57 4.32 -3.25
CA ALA A 95 3.47 4.88 -4.59
C ALA A 95 3.43 6.40 -4.53
N PHE A 96 4.03 7.06 -5.52
CA PHE A 96 3.96 8.52 -5.68
C PHE A 96 4.09 8.87 -7.17
N ALA A 97 3.59 10.04 -7.54
CA ALA A 97 3.65 10.54 -8.91
C ALA A 97 4.52 11.81 -9.04
N VAL A 98 4.76 12.50 -7.94
CA VAL A 98 5.52 13.77 -7.88
C VAL A 98 6.45 13.77 -6.67
N PRO A 99 7.53 14.57 -6.65
CA PRO A 99 8.38 14.72 -5.48
C PRO A 99 7.57 15.13 -4.24
N ASN A 100 7.91 14.54 -3.08
CA ASN A 100 7.20 14.73 -1.81
C ASN A 100 5.69 14.46 -1.91
N GLY A 101 5.30 13.54 -2.79
CA GLY A 101 3.90 13.22 -3.07
C GLY A 101 3.38 11.94 -2.42
N ARG A 102 4.19 11.25 -1.62
CA ARG A 102 3.73 10.05 -0.88
C ARG A 102 2.64 10.44 0.10
N ALA A 103 1.49 9.73 0.04
CA ALA A 103 0.36 9.99 0.92
C ALA A 103 -0.18 8.69 1.55
N THR A 104 -0.98 7.92 0.83
CA THR A 104 -1.67 6.75 1.40
C THR A 104 -1.53 5.48 0.58
N GLN A 105 -1.18 5.60 -0.70
CA GLN A 105 -1.11 4.46 -1.61
C GLN A 105 0.21 3.71 -1.42
N VAL A 106 0.10 2.40 -1.32
CA VAL A 106 1.18 1.47 -1.00
C VAL A 106 1.18 0.33 -2.02
N PHE A 107 2.34 -0.17 -2.39
CA PHE A 107 2.46 -1.37 -3.22
C PHE A 107 3.38 -2.40 -2.60
N ILE A 108 3.11 -3.66 -2.94
CA ILE A 108 3.94 -4.81 -2.62
C ILE A 108 4.62 -5.28 -3.90
N ASN A 109 5.94 -5.40 -3.89
CA ASN A 109 6.69 -5.91 -5.04
C ASN A 109 6.42 -7.41 -5.23
N LEU A 110 6.03 -7.82 -6.44
CA LEU A 110 5.78 -9.23 -6.79
C LEU A 110 6.99 -9.89 -7.45
N ARG A 111 8.03 -9.14 -7.70
CA ARG A 111 9.33 -9.59 -8.22
C ARG A 111 10.43 -8.65 -7.75
N ASP A 112 11.66 -8.93 -8.14
CA ASP A 112 12.77 -7.97 -7.99
C ASP A 112 12.60 -6.82 -9.00
N ASN A 113 12.23 -5.65 -8.49
CA ASN A 113 12.07 -4.41 -9.24
C ASN A 113 13.18 -3.40 -8.92
N SER A 114 14.27 -3.83 -8.28
CA SER A 114 15.33 -2.94 -7.78
C SER A 114 16.00 -2.11 -8.87
N SER A 115 16.19 -2.69 -10.06
CA SER A 115 16.85 -2.01 -11.17
C SER A 115 16.14 -0.74 -11.65
N THR A 116 14.83 -0.64 -11.44
CA THR A 116 14.02 0.52 -11.84
C THR A 116 13.54 1.33 -10.64
N LEU A 117 13.03 0.69 -9.60
CA LEU A 117 12.37 1.39 -8.50
C LEU A 117 13.33 1.98 -7.48
N ASP A 118 14.53 1.41 -7.30
CA ASP A 118 15.52 1.97 -6.37
C ASP A 118 16.06 3.32 -6.87
N VAL A 119 16.12 3.49 -8.18
CA VAL A 119 16.65 4.70 -8.83
C VAL A 119 15.66 5.87 -8.77
N GLU A 120 14.35 5.60 -8.74
CA GLU A 120 13.30 6.63 -8.84
C GLU A 120 12.95 7.47 -7.62
N PRO A 121 13.37 7.36 -6.42
CA PRO A 121 13.62 6.32 -5.43
C PRO A 121 12.35 5.93 -4.67
N PHE A 122 11.78 4.80 -4.97
CA PHE A 122 10.74 4.21 -4.13
C PHE A 122 11.39 3.57 -2.91
N THR A 123 11.03 4.03 -1.72
CA THR A 123 11.70 3.68 -0.47
C THR A 123 10.92 2.61 0.29
N PRO A 124 11.38 1.35 0.31
CA PRO A 124 10.73 0.31 1.11
C PRO A 124 10.73 0.66 2.60
N PHE A 125 9.61 0.38 3.26
CA PHE A 125 9.44 0.57 4.70
C PHE A 125 9.06 -0.71 5.43
N GLY A 126 8.80 -1.78 4.71
CA GLY A 126 8.44 -3.07 5.26
C GLY A 126 8.64 -4.20 4.27
N LYS A 127 8.43 -5.42 4.74
CA LYS A 127 8.51 -6.64 3.93
C LYS A 127 7.43 -7.63 4.34
N VAL A 128 6.89 -8.37 3.38
CA VAL A 128 6.00 -9.49 3.64
C VAL A 128 6.79 -10.62 4.28
N VAL A 129 6.38 -11.04 5.47
CA VAL A 129 6.99 -12.14 6.22
C VAL A 129 6.10 -13.38 6.30
N GLU A 130 4.79 -13.23 6.06
CA GLU A 130 3.83 -14.33 5.92
C GLU A 130 2.83 -14.00 4.84
N GLY A 131 2.37 -15.01 4.08
CA GLY A 131 1.33 -14.86 3.09
C GLY A 131 1.78 -14.31 1.75
N MET A 132 3.05 -14.49 1.35
CA MET A 132 3.49 -14.08 0.02
C MET A 132 2.75 -14.85 -1.09
N ASP A 133 2.35 -16.10 -0.84
CA ASP A 133 1.48 -16.89 -1.71
C ASP A 133 0.09 -16.24 -1.88
N VAL A 134 -0.44 -15.63 -0.82
CA VAL A 134 -1.69 -14.85 -0.87
C VAL A 134 -1.50 -13.63 -1.77
N VAL A 135 -0.40 -12.89 -1.60
CA VAL A 135 -0.09 -11.71 -2.45
C VAL A 135 0.01 -12.13 -3.91
N ASP A 136 0.70 -13.22 -4.21
CA ASP A 136 0.83 -13.75 -5.58
C ASP A 136 -0.53 -14.20 -6.17
N SER A 137 -1.52 -14.52 -5.34
CA SER A 137 -2.86 -14.98 -5.75
C SER A 137 -3.89 -13.86 -5.93
N LEU A 138 -3.55 -12.60 -5.62
CA LEU A 138 -4.45 -11.48 -5.78
C LEU A 138 -4.90 -11.34 -7.23
N TYR A 139 -6.19 -11.03 -7.42
CA TYR A 139 -6.76 -10.94 -8.76
C TYR A 139 -6.05 -9.87 -9.60
N SER A 140 -5.51 -10.26 -10.74
CA SER A 140 -4.72 -9.42 -11.64
C SER A 140 -5.33 -9.24 -13.03
N GLY A 141 -6.53 -9.74 -13.26
CA GLY A 141 -7.16 -9.76 -14.58
C GLY A 141 -7.48 -8.38 -15.16
N TYR A 142 -7.57 -7.36 -14.32
CA TYR A 142 -7.80 -5.99 -14.77
C TYR A 142 -6.50 -5.21 -15.04
N GLY A 143 -5.36 -5.65 -14.52
CA GLY A 143 -4.05 -5.01 -14.71
C GLY A 143 -4.08 -3.52 -14.35
N GLU A 144 -3.71 -2.68 -15.29
CA GLU A 144 -3.69 -1.22 -15.15
C GLU A 144 -5.09 -0.57 -15.27
N ASN A 145 -6.11 -1.29 -15.71
CA ASN A 145 -7.40 -0.68 -16.08
C ASN A 145 -8.20 -0.20 -14.87
N SER A 146 -8.03 -0.83 -13.72
CA SER A 146 -8.79 -0.50 -12.51
C SER A 146 -8.23 0.66 -11.69
N GLY A 147 -7.12 1.25 -12.06
CA GLY A 147 -6.58 2.41 -11.35
C GLY A 147 -5.13 2.73 -11.62
N GLY A 148 -4.56 2.19 -12.70
CA GLY A 148 -3.17 2.40 -13.08
C GLY A 148 -2.99 3.35 -14.26
N GLY A 149 -2.00 3.03 -15.08
CA GLY A 149 -1.58 3.82 -16.24
C GLY A 149 -0.54 4.87 -15.89
N ILE A 150 -0.10 5.62 -16.87
CA ILE A 150 0.94 6.63 -16.71
C ILE A 150 0.51 7.65 -15.65
N ARG A 151 1.32 7.76 -14.58
CA ARG A 151 1.10 8.67 -13.45
C ARG A 151 -0.31 8.58 -12.85
N ALA A 152 -0.81 7.34 -12.68
CA ALA A 152 -2.10 7.08 -12.07
C ALA A 152 -3.30 7.72 -12.82
N GLY A 153 -3.23 7.80 -14.14
CA GLY A 153 -4.24 8.48 -14.97
C GLY A 153 -5.64 7.88 -14.90
N LYS A 154 -5.80 6.66 -14.39
CA LYS A 154 -7.10 5.96 -14.24
C LYS A 154 -7.66 6.00 -12.82
N GLN A 155 -7.11 6.81 -11.92
CA GLN A 155 -7.58 6.89 -10.53
C GLN A 155 -8.73 7.89 -10.30
N ALA A 156 -8.94 8.84 -11.22
CA ALA A 156 -9.94 9.88 -11.03
C ALA A 156 -11.35 9.34 -10.70
N PRO A 157 -11.92 8.34 -11.41
CA PRO A 157 -13.24 7.81 -11.08
C PRO A 157 -13.31 7.20 -9.67
N LEU A 158 -12.22 6.57 -9.21
CA LEU A 158 -12.15 6.00 -7.87
C LEU A 158 -12.19 7.09 -6.79
N PHE A 159 -11.52 8.21 -6.99
CA PHE A 159 -11.59 9.36 -6.08
C PHE A 159 -12.93 10.09 -6.16
N ASP A 160 -13.61 10.06 -7.30
CA ASP A 160 -14.88 10.74 -7.50
C ASP A 160 -16.09 9.95 -6.98
N GLU A 161 -16.06 8.62 -7.10
CA GLU A 161 -17.20 7.74 -6.78
C GLU A 161 -16.89 6.73 -5.65
N GLY A 162 -15.63 6.40 -5.38
CA GLY A 162 -15.23 5.47 -4.32
C GLY A 162 -15.50 4.01 -4.64
N ASN A 163 -15.72 3.20 -3.58
CA ASN A 163 -15.96 1.76 -3.71
C ASN A 163 -17.14 1.38 -4.63
N PRO A 164 -18.27 2.12 -4.67
CA PRO A 164 -19.34 1.81 -5.63
C PRO A 164 -18.87 1.74 -7.09
N TYR A 165 -17.94 2.59 -7.48
CA TYR A 165 -17.33 2.53 -8.82
C TYR A 165 -16.57 1.22 -9.05
N LEU A 166 -15.70 0.85 -8.11
CA LEU A 166 -14.92 -0.40 -8.23
C LEU A 166 -15.83 -1.63 -8.20
N ASP A 167 -16.86 -1.65 -7.35
CA ASP A 167 -17.77 -2.78 -7.23
C ASP A 167 -18.61 -2.96 -8.52
N ARG A 168 -18.93 -1.86 -9.20
CA ARG A 168 -19.68 -1.89 -10.47
C ARG A 168 -18.79 -2.28 -11.66
N GLU A 169 -17.63 -1.64 -11.80
CA GLU A 169 -16.78 -1.77 -12.98
C GLU A 169 -15.73 -2.88 -12.86
N PHE A 170 -15.30 -3.18 -11.63
CA PHE A 170 -14.20 -4.12 -11.33
C PHE A 170 -14.54 -5.04 -10.16
N PRO A 171 -15.63 -5.82 -10.25
CA PRO A 171 -16.18 -6.56 -9.10
C PRO A 171 -15.30 -7.72 -8.61
N LYS A 172 -14.30 -8.15 -9.39
CA LYS A 172 -13.39 -9.24 -9.01
C LYS A 172 -12.17 -8.80 -8.22
N LEU A 173 -12.00 -7.50 -7.96
CA LEU A 173 -10.87 -7.01 -7.17
C LEU A 173 -10.91 -7.60 -5.76
N ASP A 174 -9.77 -8.10 -5.30
CA ASP A 174 -9.60 -8.47 -3.91
C ASP A 174 -9.52 -7.22 -3.03
N ARG A 175 -9.91 -7.37 -1.76
CA ARG A 175 -9.92 -6.26 -0.81
C ARG A 175 -9.27 -6.65 0.51
N ILE A 176 -8.80 -5.64 1.21
CA ILE A 176 -8.41 -5.72 2.61
C ILE A 176 -9.69 -5.57 3.43
N ILE A 177 -10.07 -6.60 4.18
CA ILE A 177 -11.22 -6.56 5.09
C ILE A 177 -10.88 -5.64 6.25
N ARG A 178 -9.70 -5.84 6.85
CA ARG A 178 -9.12 -4.94 7.85
C ARG A 178 -7.62 -5.09 7.94
N ALA A 179 -6.95 -4.02 8.40
CA ALA A 179 -5.53 -4.02 8.73
C ALA A 179 -5.36 -3.94 10.26
N VAL A 180 -4.62 -4.87 10.84
CA VAL A 180 -4.43 -5.00 12.29
C VAL A 180 -2.95 -4.86 12.63
N ILE A 181 -2.62 -3.91 13.49
CA ILE A 181 -1.26 -3.79 14.03
C ILE A 181 -1.06 -4.86 15.08
N ILE A 182 0.00 -5.65 14.92
CA ILE A 182 0.40 -6.69 15.86
C ILE A 182 1.63 -6.17 16.60
N PRO A 183 1.54 -5.93 17.93
CA PRO A 183 2.70 -5.52 18.70
C PRO A 183 3.76 -6.61 18.71
N VAL A 184 5.02 -6.24 18.53
CA VAL A 184 6.15 -7.13 18.76
C VAL A 184 6.58 -6.90 20.20
N PHE A 185 6.23 -7.83 21.09
CA PHE A 185 6.73 -7.80 22.46
C PHE A 185 8.21 -8.23 22.46
N PRO A 186 9.11 -7.49 23.13
CA PRO A 186 10.44 -8.00 23.34
C PRO A 186 10.35 -9.28 24.19
N LEU A 187 11.08 -10.31 23.77
CA LEU A 187 11.26 -11.56 24.51
C LEU A 187 12.06 -11.29 25.80
#